data_0828ee2a8084297db3dc35b7b98eb56f
#
_entry.id   0828ee2a8084297db3dc35b7b98eb56f
#
_cell.length_a   1.000
_cell.length_b   1.000
_cell.length_c   1.000
_cell.angle_alpha   90.00
_cell.angle_beta   90.00
_cell.angle_gamma   90.00
#
_symmetry.space_group_name_H-M   'P 1'
#
loop_
_entity.id
_entity.type
_entity.pdbx_description
1 polymer ?
#
loop_
_entity_poly.entity_id
_entity_poly.type
_entity_poly.pdbx_seq_one_letter_code
_entity_poly.pdbx_strand_id
1 'polypeptide(L)'
;LLPMKIIADKNIPYLKGVAEYYGEVTYLDGAAFTHDAIKEADALIVRTVTRFDEAILKNTNVKLICSATIGYDHIDTDYCDAHDIVWHNAPGCNSGSVQQYIVSSLIRISCKKGFVLKDKTIGVVGVGNVGKKVAKACEMLGMKVLLNDPPRQKTEQSNLFVSLDEIIDKADIITFHTPLTKESEYKTYHLADTEFFSSLKRKPIIINSARGGIVDTAAIKIAIANNLISGAIIDCWEKEP
;
A
#
# COMPACT_ATOMS: atom_id res chain seq x y z
N LEU A 1 27.05 -13.58 -26.70
CA LEU A 1 25.81 -12.93 -26.26
C LEU A 1 26.16 -11.51 -25.85
N LEU A 2 25.44 -10.51 -26.39
CA LEU A 2 25.57 -9.13 -25.93
C LEU A 2 25.06 -9.05 -24.49
N PRO A 3 25.67 -8.24 -23.61
CA PRO A 3 25.18 -8.07 -22.27
C PRO A 3 23.76 -7.44 -22.30
N MET A 4 22.89 -7.85 -21.35
CA MET A 4 21.55 -7.29 -21.19
C MET A 4 21.65 -5.80 -20.90
N LYS A 5 20.89 -4.97 -21.61
CA LYS A 5 20.82 -3.53 -21.37
C LYS A 5 19.74 -3.26 -20.33
N ILE A 6 20.15 -2.77 -19.17
CA ILE A 6 19.25 -2.48 -18.03
C ILE A 6 19.18 -0.97 -17.82
N ILE A 7 17.96 -0.44 -17.70
CA ILE A 7 17.75 0.94 -17.23
C ILE A 7 17.13 0.91 -15.85
N ALA A 8 17.78 1.57 -14.89
CA ALA A 8 17.40 1.53 -13.49
C ALA A 8 17.17 2.92 -12.89
N ASP A 9 16.18 3.06 -12.00
CA ASP A 9 15.99 4.29 -11.22
C ASP A 9 17.15 4.44 -10.21
N LYS A 10 17.93 5.52 -10.35
CA LYS A 10 19.12 5.82 -9.53
C LYS A 10 18.83 5.96 -8.03
N ASN A 11 17.56 6.18 -7.66
CA ASN A 11 17.15 6.37 -6.28
C ASN A 11 16.71 5.07 -5.59
N ILE A 12 16.88 3.90 -6.24
CA ILE A 12 16.69 2.61 -5.60
C ILE A 12 17.92 2.31 -4.73
N PRO A 13 17.75 2.23 -3.39
CA PRO A 13 18.87 2.00 -2.50
C PRO A 13 19.50 0.63 -2.73
N TYR A 14 20.82 0.55 -2.60
CA TYR A 14 21.62 -0.69 -2.69
C TYR A 14 21.57 -1.42 -4.04
N LEU A 15 21.00 -0.82 -5.08
CA LEU A 15 20.92 -1.44 -6.41
C LEU A 15 22.27 -1.39 -7.15
N LYS A 16 22.99 -0.25 -7.01
CA LYS A 16 24.30 -0.06 -7.63
C LYS A 16 25.33 -1.06 -7.06
N GLY A 17 26.05 -1.72 -7.95
CA GLY A 17 26.98 -2.80 -7.60
C GLY A 17 26.34 -4.19 -7.57
N VAL A 18 25.00 -4.28 -7.71
CA VAL A 18 24.27 -5.55 -7.78
C VAL A 18 23.66 -5.76 -9.16
N ALA A 19 23.02 -4.75 -9.73
CA ALA A 19 22.39 -4.87 -11.04
C ALA A 19 23.42 -5.13 -12.16
N GLU A 20 24.64 -4.63 -12.02
CA GLU A 20 25.74 -4.80 -12.97
C GLU A 20 26.22 -6.25 -13.11
N TYR A 21 25.89 -7.14 -12.19
CA TYR A 21 26.14 -8.59 -12.36
C TYR A 21 25.28 -9.21 -13.47
N TYR A 22 24.19 -8.55 -13.86
CA TYR A 22 23.22 -9.08 -14.82
C TYR A 22 23.32 -8.44 -16.19
N GLY A 23 23.98 -7.28 -16.33
CA GLY A 23 24.12 -6.58 -17.61
C GLY A 23 24.74 -5.20 -17.51
N GLU A 24 24.65 -4.47 -18.60
CA GLU A 24 25.06 -3.06 -18.67
C GLU A 24 23.96 -2.19 -18.13
N VAL A 25 24.23 -1.42 -17.05
CA VAL A 25 23.22 -0.65 -16.33
C VAL A 25 23.38 0.85 -16.56
N THR A 26 22.31 1.48 -17.03
CA THR A 26 22.18 2.93 -17.10
C THR A 26 21.24 3.41 -16.00
N TYR A 27 21.68 4.34 -15.16
CA TYR A 27 20.90 4.90 -14.07
C TYR A 27 20.26 6.22 -14.45
N LEU A 28 18.93 6.33 -14.33
CA LEU A 28 18.15 7.53 -14.63
C LEU A 28 17.37 8.00 -13.39
N ASP A 29 16.96 9.28 -13.40
CA ASP A 29 15.91 9.73 -12.51
C ASP A 29 14.57 9.11 -12.90
N GLY A 30 13.69 8.84 -11.92
CA GLY A 30 12.39 8.26 -12.20
C GLY A 30 11.60 9.01 -13.28
N ALA A 31 11.60 10.35 -13.27
CA ALA A 31 10.93 11.17 -14.28
C ALA A 31 11.60 11.15 -15.67
N ALA A 32 12.81 10.62 -15.79
CA ALA A 32 13.55 10.54 -17.07
C ALA A 32 13.31 9.24 -17.86
N PHE A 33 12.44 8.35 -17.38
CA PHE A 33 12.01 7.17 -18.10
C PHE A 33 11.02 7.54 -19.21
N THR A 34 11.51 8.09 -20.29
CA THR A 34 10.73 8.39 -21.50
C THR A 34 10.83 7.24 -22.51
N HIS A 35 9.90 7.16 -23.46
CA HIS A 35 9.96 6.17 -24.54
C HIS A 35 11.34 6.11 -25.21
N ASP A 36 11.91 7.28 -25.59
CA ASP A 36 13.21 7.33 -26.25
C ASP A 36 14.36 6.86 -25.37
N ALA A 37 14.26 7.10 -24.07
CA ALA A 37 15.30 6.67 -23.13
C ALA A 37 15.34 5.14 -22.96
N ILE A 38 14.16 4.47 -23.04
CA ILE A 38 14.05 3.04 -22.73
C ILE A 38 13.93 2.12 -23.96
N LYS A 39 13.78 2.67 -25.18
CA LYS A 39 13.44 1.90 -26.38
C LYS A 39 14.42 0.76 -26.69
N GLU A 40 15.69 0.92 -26.35
CA GLU A 40 16.76 -0.07 -26.60
C GLU A 40 17.08 -0.93 -25.36
N ALA A 41 16.37 -0.75 -24.25
CA ALA A 41 16.59 -1.52 -23.05
C ALA A 41 15.90 -2.89 -23.12
N ASP A 42 16.56 -3.91 -22.57
CA ASP A 42 15.99 -5.25 -22.40
C ASP A 42 15.19 -5.35 -21.09
N ALA A 43 15.66 -4.65 -20.05
CA ALA A 43 15.04 -4.68 -18.73
C ALA A 43 14.99 -3.30 -18.07
N LEU A 44 13.93 -3.07 -17.28
CA LEU A 44 13.73 -1.86 -16.48
C LEU A 44 13.67 -2.21 -15.00
N ILE A 45 14.37 -1.43 -14.16
CA ILE A 45 14.23 -1.51 -12.69
C ILE A 45 13.73 -0.16 -12.20
N VAL A 46 12.49 -0.12 -11.74
CA VAL A 46 11.70 1.12 -11.61
C VAL A 46 11.13 1.33 -10.20
N ARG A 47 10.68 2.56 -9.95
CA ARG A 47 9.82 2.95 -8.82
C ARG A 47 8.52 3.51 -9.36
N THR A 48 7.67 4.06 -8.49
CA THR A 48 6.30 4.52 -8.79
C THR A 48 6.21 5.88 -9.51
N VAL A 49 7.32 6.50 -9.90
CA VAL A 49 7.35 7.88 -10.44
C VAL A 49 6.77 7.94 -11.86
N THR A 50 7.11 6.97 -12.69
CA THR A 50 6.68 6.91 -14.11
C THR A 50 5.65 5.81 -14.30
N ARG A 51 4.60 6.11 -15.07
CA ARG A 51 3.62 5.12 -15.50
C ARG A 51 4.15 4.41 -16.75
N PHE A 52 4.17 3.07 -16.71
CA PHE A 52 4.58 2.21 -17.81
C PHE A 52 3.36 1.60 -18.46
N ASP A 53 2.88 2.23 -19.51
CA ASP A 53 1.72 1.84 -20.33
C ASP A 53 2.09 1.79 -21.81
N GLU A 54 1.09 1.58 -22.70
CA GLU A 54 1.29 1.53 -24.15
C GLU A 54 2.08 2.74 -24.67
N ALA A 55 1.84 3.94 -24.15
CA ALA A 55 2.48 5.16 -24.66
C ALA A 55 4.00 5.13 -24.49
N ILE A 56 4.49 4.51 -23.41
CA ILE A 56 5.92 4.41 -23.12
C ILE A 56 6.52 3.10 -23.63
N LEU A 57 5.79 1.99 -23.58
CA LEU A 57 6.32 0.65 -23.86
C LEU A 57 6.22 0.21 -25.33
N LYS A 58 5.34 0.84 -26.12
CA LYS A 58 5.09 0.45 -27.52
C LYS A 58 6.36 0.57 -28.36
N ASN A 59 6.65 -0.47 -29.15
CA ASN A 59 7.83 -0.53 -30.03
C ASN A 59 9.19 -0.37 -29.27
N THR A 60 9.27 -0.79 -28.03
CA THR A 60 10.52 -0.91 -27.29
C THR A 60 11.03 -2.34 -27.29
N ASN A 61 12.30 -2.54 -26.93
CA ASN A 61 12.91 -3.87 -26.76
C ASN A 61 12.65 -4.48 -25.39
N VAL A 62 11.96 -3.76 -24.49
CA VAL A 62 11.72 -4.15 -23.10
C VAL A 62 11.00 -5.49 -23.00
N LYS A 63 11.62 -6.43 -22.25
CA LYS A 63 11.07 -7.76 -21.96
C LYS A 63 10.83 -7.99 -20.48
N LEU A 64 11.41 -7.15 -19.62
CA LEU A 64 11.30 -7.30 -18.17
C LEU A 64 11.13 -5.94 -17.49
N ILE A 65 10.15 -5.83 -16.58
CA ILE A 65 9.99 -4.68 -15.69
C ILE A 65 10.01 -5.18 -14.24
N CYS A 66 11.00 -4.74 -13.46
CA CYS A 66 11.11 -5.02 -12.03
C CYS A 66 10.79 -3.74 -11.24
N SER A 67 9.68 -3.71 -10.52
CA SER A 67 9.38 -2.60 -9.61
C SER A 67 9.98 -2.85 -8.23
N ALA A 68 10.80 -1.92 -7.75
CA ALA A 68 11.36 -1.94 -6.39
C ALA A 68 10.36 -1.52 -5.32
N THR A 69 9.05 -1.59 -5.62
CA THR A 69 7.96 -1.17 -4.74
C THR A 69 6.92 -2.29 -4.59
N ILE A 70 6.12 -2.21 -3.54
CA ILE A 70 5.01 -3.17 -3.33
C ILE A 70 3.88 -2.90 -4.32
N GLY A 71 3.48 -1.63 -4.48
CA GLY A 71 2.47 -1.22 -5.42
C GLY A 71 2.99 -1.27 -6.85
N TYR A 72 2.13 -1.69 -7.76
CA TYR A 72 2.39 -1.77 -9.20
C TYR A 72 1.36 -1.01 -10.04
N ASP A 73 0.61 -0.11 -9.41
CA ASP A 73 -0.41 0.72 -10.07
C ASP A 73 0.14 1.59 -11.22
N HIS A 74 1.47 1.75 -11.27
CA HIS A 74 2.20 2.46 -12.32
C HIS A 74 2.61 1.56 -13.50
N ILE A 75 2.33 0.25 -13.44
CA ILE A 75 2.57 -0.72 -14.52
C ILE A 75 1.21 -1.12 -15.10
N ASP A 76 1.03 -0.95 -16.40
CA ASP A 76 -0.11 -1.48 -17.13
C ASP A 76 0.12 -2.98 -17.35
N THR A 77 -0.40 -3.76 -16.42
CA THR A 77 -0.21 -5.21 -16.40
C THR A 77 -0.88 -5.91 -17.58
N ASP A 78 -2.04 -5.41 -18.00
CA ASP A 78 -2.78 -5.97 -19.15
C ASP A 78 -2.00 -5.75 -20.45
N TYR A 79 -1.41 -4.57 -20.61
CA TYR A 79 -0.53 -4.29 -21.74
C TYR A 79 0.72 -5.18 -21.71
N CYS A 80 1.36 -5.33 -20.56
CA CYS A 80 2.54 -6.18 -20.40
C CYS A 80 2.24 -7.64 -20.76
N ASP A 81 1.14 -8.19 -20.23
CA ASP A 81 0.73 -9.56 -20.47
C ASP A 81 0.38 -9.81 -21.96
N ALA A 82 -0.24 -8.83 -22.63
CA ALA A 82 -0.57 -8.91 -24.05
C ALA A 82 0.65 -8.78 -24.99
N HIS A 83 1.79 -8.32 -24.50
CA HIS A 83 3.01 -8.07 -25.30
C HIS A 83 4.24 -8.87 -24.82
N ASP A 84 4.04 -9.93 -24.05
CA ASP A 84 5.08 -10.81 -23.53
C ASP A 84 6.16 -10.05 -22.71
N ILE A 85 5.76 -8.98 -22.02
CA ILE A 85 6.63 -8.25 -21.10
C ILE A 85 6.41 -8.83 -19.69
N VAL A 86 7.42 -9.52 -19.18
CA VAL A 86 7.37 -10.05 -17.80
C VAL A 86 7.50 -8.89 -16.82
N TRP A 87 6.67 -8.87 -15.80
CA TRP A 87 6.78 -7.86 -14.75
C TRP A 87 6.77 -8.47 -13.35
N HIS A 88 7.54 -7.86 -12.46
CA HIS A 88 7.60 -8.24 -11.05
C HIS A 88 7.58 -7.00 -10.17
N ASN A 89 6.95 -7.11 -9.00
CA ASN A 89 7.03 -6.12 -7.93
C ASN A 89 7.79 -6.73 -6.73
N ALA A 90 7.94 -5.95 -5.66
CA ALA A 90 8.65 -6.36 -4.44
C ALA A 90 7.68 -6.50 -3.24
N PRO A 91 6.83 -7.56 -3.17
CA PRO A 91 5.82 -7.69 -2.13
C PRO A 91 6.46 -7.73 -0.73
N GLY A 92 6.01 -6.84 0.15
CA GLY A 92 6.46 -6.82 1.54
C GLY A 92 7.83 -6.17 1.79
N CYS A 93 8.51 -5.64 0.78
CA CYS A 93 9.86 -5.05 0.93
C CYS A 93 9.91 -3.94 2.00
N ASN A 94 8.88 -3.09 2.10
CA ASN A 94 8.81 -2.01 3.08
C ASN A 94 7.88 -2.32 4.28
N SER A 95 7.37 -3.56 4.41
CA SER A 95 6.37 -3.89 5.42
C SER A 95 6.85 -3.66 6.87
N GLY A 96 8.16 -3.79 7.12
CA GLY A 96 8.77 -3.45 8.40
C GLY A 96 8.76 -1.94 8.67
N SER A 97 9.07 -1.12 7.67
CA SER A 97 9.07 0.35 7.80
C SER A 97 7.65 0.88 8.04
N VAL A 98 6.65 0.35 7.33
CA VAL A 98 5.25 0.72 7.57
C VAL A 98 4.79 0.30 8.97
N GLN A 99 5.17 -0.90 9.43
CA GLN A 99 4.88 -1.33 10.79
C GLN A 99 5.49 -0.38 11.83
N GLN A 100 6.75 0.05 11.65
CA GLN A 100 7.40 1.03 12.52
C GLN A 100 6.68 2.38 12.51
N TYR A 101 6.26 2.85 11.34
CA TYR A 101 5.47 4.08 11.19
C TYR A 101 4.17 4.01 11.99
N ILE A 102 3.41 2.91 11.86
CA ILE A 102 2.16 2.70 12.61
C ILE A 102 2.41 2.68 14.11
N VAL A 103 3.39 1.91 14.58
CA VAL A 103 3.72 1.82 16.02
C VAL A 103 4.12 3.19 16.57
N SER A 104 4.99 3.92 15.88
CA SER A 104 5.41 5.27 16.27
C SER A 104 4.23 6.24 16.32
N SER A 105 3.34 6.16 15.35
CA SER A 105 2.12 6.96 15.28
C SER A 105 1.16 6.65 16.42
N LEU A 106 0.97 5.38 16.76
CA LEU A 106 0.15 4.94 17.90
C LEU A 106 0.70 5.46 19.23
N ILE A 107 2.00 5.33 19.47
CA ILE A 107 2.66 5.84 20.67
C ILE A 107 2.49 7.38 20.74
N ARG A 108 2.78 8.08 19.66
CA ARG A 108 2.65 9.54 19.64
C ARG A 108 1.23 10.02 19.89
N ILE A 109 0.22 9.39 19.27
CA ILE A 109 -1.17 9.80 19.45
C ILE A 109 -1.69 9.44 20.84
N SER A 110 -1.25 8.32 21.44
CA SER A 110 -1.60 7.94 22.81
C SER A 110 -1.07 8.94 23.80
N CYS A 111 0.19 9.36 23.69
CA CYS A 111 0.78 10.41 24.51
C CYS A 111 0.04 11.74 24.36
N LYS A 112 -0.25 12.15 23.09
CA LYS A 112 -0.93 13.43 22.80
C LYS A 112 -2.35 13.49 23.36
N LYS A 113 -3.08 12.36 23.35
CA LYS A 113 -4.47 12.27 23.78
C LYS A 113 -4.64 11.73 25.22
N GLY A 114 -3.56 11.30 25.85
CA GLY A 114 -3.59 10.85 27.24
C GLY A 114 -4.29 9.50 27.45
N PHE A 115 -4.19 8.54 26.52
CA PHE A 115 -4.73 7.20 26.69
C PHE A 115 -3.63 6.12 26.68
N VAL A 116 -3.94 4.94 27.24
CA VAL A 116 -3.02 3.80 27.29
C VAL A 116 -3.40 2.81 26.20
N LEU A 117 -2.40 2.37 25.40
CA LEU A 117 -2.63 1.48 24.24
C LEU A 117 -3.22 0.13 24.64
N LYS A 118 -2.78 -0.47 25.78
CA LYS A 118 -3.27 -1.78 26.23
C LYS A 118 -4.78 -1.80 26.52
N ASP A 119 -5.40 -0.64 26.77
CA ASP A 119 -6.83 -0.53 27.06
C ASP A 119 -7.65 -0.30 25.79
N LYS A 120 -7.02 -0.36 24.60
CA LYS A 120 -7.63 -0.05 23.31
C LYS A 120 -7.79 -1.28 22.42
N THR A 121 -8.86 -1.27 21.65
CA THR A 121 -9.11 -2.24 20.58
C THR A 121 -8.72 -1.61 19.24
N ILE A 122 -7.87 -2.29 18.46
CA ILE A 122 -7.49 -1.90 17.11
C ILE A 122 -8.08 -2.86 16.08
N GLY A 123 -8.75 -2.33 15.07
CA GLY A 123 -9.19 -3.04 13.88
C GLY A 123 -8.11 -2.93 12.79
N VAL A 124 -7.61 -4.05 12.33
CA VAL A 124 -6.65 -4.15 11.23
C VAL A 124 -7.38 -4.64 9.99
N VAL A 125 -7.60 -3.75 9.03
CA VAL A 125 -8.31 -4.03 7.77
C VAL A 125 -7.27 -4.29 6.67
N GLY A 126 -7.24 -5.53 6.18
CA GLY A 126 -6.17 -6.07 5.32
C GLY A 126 -5.02 -6.67 6.13
N VAL A 127 -4.90 -8.00 6.12
CA VAL A 127 -3.93 -8.75 6.95
C VAL A 127 -2.87 -9.42 6.06
N GLY A 128 -2.38 -8.67 5.06
CA GLY A 128 -1.27 -9.06 4.20
C GLY A 128 0.11 -8.90 4.87
N ASN A 129 1.14 -8.61 4.09
CA ASN A 129 2.52 -8.47 4.59
C ASN A 129 2.67 -7.38 5.66
N VAL A 130 1.97 -6.26 5.49
CA VAL A 130 1.98 -5.14 6.46
C VAL A 130 1.07 -5.45 7.64
N GLY A 131 -0.21 -5.77 7.36
CA GLY A 131 -1.23 -5.94 8.40
C GLY A 131 -0.88 -7.02 9.42
N LYS A 132 -0.25 -8.14 9.00
CA LYS A 132 0.26 -9.18 9.91
C LYS A 132 1.30 -8.64 10.89
N LYS A 133 2.24 -7.82 10.42
CA LYS A 133 3.29 -7.22 11.27
C LYS A 133 2.71 -6.17 12.20
N VAL A 134 1.76 -5.35 11.72
CA VAL A 134 1.06 -4.35 12.55
C VAL A 134 0.25 -5.04 13.63
N ALA A 135 -0.54 -6.05 13.30
CA ALA A 135 -1.32 -6.84 14.25
C ALA A 135 -0.44 -7.40 15.38
N LYS A 136 0.63 -8.11 15.01
CA LYS A 136 1.59 -8.66 15.97
C LYS A 136 2.22 -7.59 16.87
N ALA A 137 2.59 -6.44 16.32
CA ALA A 137 3.16 -5.35 17.11
C ALA A 137 2.13 -4.75 18.08
N CYS A 138 0.85 -4.62 17.67
CA CYS A 138 -0.22 -4.13 18.53
C CYS A 138 -0.54 -5.12 19.66
N GLU A 139 -0.53 -6.43 19.39
CA GLU A 139 -0.64 -7.46 20.44
C GLU A 139 0.49 -7.36 21.46
N MET A 140 1.72 -7.14 21.00
CA MET A 140 2.88 -6.95 21.90
C MET A 140 2.77 -5.66 22.73
N LEU A 141 2.05 -4.65 22.28
CA LEU A 141 1.71 -3.45 23.03
C LEU A 141 0.53 -3.66 23.99
N GLY A 142 -0.01 -4.88 24.07
CA GLY A 142 -1.12 -5.26 24.94
C GLY A 142 -2.49 -4.85 24.42
N MET A 143 -2.63 -4.41 23.18
CA MET A 143 -3.90 -4.02 22.57
C MET A 143 -4.75 -5.26 22.26
N LYS A 144 -6.07 -5.09 22.28
CA LYS A 144 -6.98 -6.07 21.67
C LYS A 144 -6.99 -5.85 20.15
N VAL A 145 -6.67 -6.89 19.39
CA VAL A 145 -6.59 -6.81 17.92
C VAL A 145 -7.78 -7.54 17.30
N LEU A 146 -8.46 -6.87 16.37
CA LEU A 146 -9.50 -7.42 15.50
C LEU A 146 -8.95 -7.45 14.07
N LEU A 147 -9.01 -8.60 13.41
CA LEU A 147 -8.47 -8.82 12.07
C LEU A 147 -9.61 -8.91 11.06
N ASN A 148 -9.54 -8.13 9.98
CA ASN A 148 -10.48 -8.22 8.88
C ASN A 148 -9.73 -8.39 7.56
N ASP A 149 -9.99 -9.51 6.88
CA ASP A 149 -9.45 -9.80 5.54
C ASP A 149 -10.40 -10.80 4.86
N PRO A 150 -11.51 -10.34 4.25
CA PRO A 150 -12.52 -11.22 3.68
C PRO A 150 -11.98 -12.19 2.60
N PRO A 151 -11.08 -11.81 1.68
CA PRO A 151 -10.45 -12.73 0.75
C PRO A 151 -9.73 -13.89 1.45
N ARG A 152 -8.95 -13.58 2.48
CA ARG A 152 -8.22 -14.59 3.26
C ARG A 152 -9.16 -15.43 4.11
N GLN A 153 -10.18 -14.82 4.72
CA GLN A 153 -11.19 -15.54 5.48
C GLN A 153 -11.84 -16.65 4.62
N LYS A 154 -12.21 -16.29 3.37
CA LYS A 154 -12.81 -17.25 2.42
C LYS A 154 -11.83 -18.35 2.01
N THR A 155 -10.58 -17.98 1.70
CA THR A 155 -9.57 -18.95 1.22
C THR A 155 -9.05 -19.85 2.32
N GLU A 156 -8.80 -19.29 3.52
CA GLU A 156 -8.20 -20.03 4.65
C GLU A 156 -9.26 -20.68 5.55
N GLN A 157 -10.54 -20.42 5.32
CA GLN A 157 -11.67 -20.89 6.14
C GLN A 157 -11.42 -20.64 7.65
N SER A 158 -10.83 -19.50 7.96
CA SER A 158 -10.32 -19.20 9.30
C SER A 158 -11.30 -18.35 10.12
N ASN A 159 -11.47 -18.72 11.37
CA ASN A 159 -12.27 -17.98 12.36
C ASN A 159 -11.48 -16.84 13.04
N LEU A 160 -10.25 -16.57 12.59
CA LEU A 160 -9.42 -15.46 13.09
C LEU A 160 -9.90 -14.10 12.62
N PHE A 161 -10.64 -14.05 11.52
CA PHE A 161 -11.12 -12.82 10.93
C PHE A 161 -12.54 -12.49 11.40
N VAL A 162 -12.76 -11.19 11.62
CA VAL A 162 -14.08 -10.65 11.96
C VAL A 162 -14.64 -9.85 10.78
N SER A 163 -15.94 -9.57 10.79
CA SER A 163 -16.56 -8.69 9.81
C SER A 163 -16.09 -7.24 9.97
N LEU A 164 -16.25 -6.44 8.92
CA LEU A 164 -16.00 -4.99 9.01
C LEU A 164 -16.96 -4.33 10.01
N ASP A 165 -18.21 -4.79 10.07
CA ASP A 165 -19.22 -4.32 11.01
C ASP A 165 -18.79 -4.53 12.48
N GLU A 166 -18.13 -5.64 12.78
CA GLU A 166 -17.61 -5.88 14.11
C GLU A 166 -16.46 -4.92 14.46
N ILE A 167 -15.63 -4.54 13.49
CA ILE A 167 -14.61 -3.50 13.65
C ILE A 167 -15.28 -2.14 13.89
N ILE A 168 -16.27 -1.78 13.10
CA ILE A 168 -17.06 -0.54 13.20
C ILE A 168 -17.67 -0.40 14.60
N ASP A 169 -18.16 -1.51 15.16
CA ASP A 169 -18.82 -1.53 16.48
C ASP A 169 -17.81 -1.43 17.64
N LYS A 170 -16.66 -2.09 17.55
CA LYS A 170 -15.78 -2.36 18.70
C LYS A 170 -14.46 -1.62 18.71
N ALA A 171 -13.95 -1.14 17.56
CA ALA A 171 -12.60 -0.61 17.49
C ALA A 171 -12.51 0.84 18.00
N ASP A 172 -11.46 1.11 18.79
CA ASP A 172 -11.05 2.45 19.19
C ASP A 172 -10.07 3.07 18.17
N ILE A 173 -9.44 2.22 17.37
CA ILE A 173 -8.49 2.59 16.31
C ILE A 173 -8.75 1.66 15.12
N ILE A 174 -8.81 2.20 13.90
CA ILE A 174 -8.97 1.42 12.67
C ILE A 174 -7.82 1.76 11.72
N THR A 175 -7.10 0.75 11.26
CA THR A 175 -5.96 0.92 10.36
C THR A 175 -6.12 0.09 9.09
N PHE A 176 -5.91 0.72 7.92
CA PHE A 176 -6.09 0.10 6.62
C PHE A 176 -4.76 -0.31 6.01
N HIS A 177 -4.67 -1.56 5.53
CA HIS A 177 -3.51 -2.18 4.91
C HIS A 177 -3.89 -3.03 3.69
N THR A 178 -4.97 -2.66 3.02
CA THR A 178 -5.48 -3.34 1.82
C THR A 178 -4.83 -2.80 0.54
N PRO A 179 -4.77 -3.59 -0.55
CA PRO A 179 -4.59 -3.02 -1.89
C PRO A 179 -5.77 -2.13 -2.26
N LEU A 180 -5.61 -1.29 -3.29
CA LEU A 180 -6.72 -0.52 -3.86
C LEU A 180 -7.34 -1.32 -5.01
N THR A 181 -8.59 -1.75 -4.83
CA THR A 181 -9.38 -2.46 -5.83
C THR A 181 -10.66 -1.71 -6.11
N LYS A 182 -10.98 -1.51 -7.40
CA LYS A 182 -12.19 -0.78 -7.84
C LYS A 182 -13.31 -1.72 -8.27
N GLU A 183 -12.96 -2.83 -8.90
CA GLU A 183 -13.88 -3.77 -9.54
C GLU A 183 -13.59 -5.18 -9.03
N SER A 184 -14.09 -5.50 -7.84
CA SER A 184 -13.99 -6.84 -7.29
C SER A 184 -15.11 -7.09 -6.27
N GLU A 185 -15.36 -8.35 -5.93
CA GLU A 185 -16.24 -8.74 -4.81
C GLU A 185 -15.78 -8.05 -3.51
N TYR A 186 -14.46 -7.80 -3.36
CA TYR A 186 -13.85 -7.17 -2.19
C TYR A 186 -13.28 -5.79 -2.56
N LYS A 187 -14.14 -4.92 -3.12
CA LYS A 187 -13.79 -3.55 -3.47
C LYS A 187 -13.28 -2.80 -2.25
N THR A 188 -12.14 -2.14 -2.38
CA THR A 188 -11.53 -1.32 -1.33
C THR A 188 -11.49 0.17 -1.66
N TYR A 189 -11.79 0.54 -2.91
CA TYR A 189 -11.95 1.95 -3.29
C TYR A 189 -13.12 2.56 -2.53
N HIS A 190 -12.84 3.63 -1.78
CA HIS A 190 -13.77 4.30 -0.87
C HIS A 190 -14.39 3.32 0.15
N LEU A 191 -13.60 2.39 0.67
CA LEU A 191 -14.04 1.48 1.73
C LEU A 191 -14.44 2.25 2.99
N ALA A 192 -13.73 3.33 3.31
CA ALA A 192 -14.09 4.27 4.36
C ALA A 192 -14.75 5.51 3.73
N ASP A 193 -16.01 5.37 3.38
CA ASP A 193 -16.89 6.39 2.81
C ASP A 193 -17.80 7.03 3.86
N THR A 194 -18.79 7.79 3.42
CA THR A 194 -19.76 8.45 4.31
C THR A 194 -20.60 7.46 5.11
N GLU A 195 -20.97 6.31 4.54
CA GLU A 195 -21.74 5.27 5.22
C GLU A 195 -20.91 4.62 6.32
N PHE A 196 -19.64 4.26 5.99
CA PHE A 196 -18.68 3.76 6.97
C PHE A 196 -18.54 4.70 8.17
N PHE A 197 -18.29 5.99 7.93
CA PHE A 197 -18.12 6.95 9.03
C PHE A 197 -19.41 7.17 9.84
N SER A 198 -20.57 7.14 9.20
CA SER A 198 -21.86 7.30 9.88
C SER A 198 -22.23 6.07 10.73
N SER A 199 -21.72 4.90 10.37
CA SER A 199 -21.99 3.64 11.08
C SER A 199 -21.15 3.44 12.33
N LEU A 200 -20.09 4.22 12.53
CA LEU A 200 -19.18 4.08 13.67
C LEU A 200 -19.90 4.22 15.02
N LYS A 201 -19.76 3.21 15.88
CA LYS A 201 -20.35 3.23 17.23
C LYS A 201 -19.45 3.87 18.28
N ARG A 202 -18.16 3.92 18.00
CA ARG A 202 -17.16 4.61 18.79
C ARG A 202 -16.59 5.73 17.93
N LYS A 203 -15.85 6.65 18.53
CA LYS A 203 -15.13 7.70 17.78
C LYS A 203 -13.68 7.25 17.57
N PRO A 204 -13.41 6.31 16.64
CA PRO A 204 -12.09 5.76 16.49
C PRO A 204 -11.08 6.79 15.96
N ILE A 205 -9.81 6.47 16.11
CA ILE A 205 -8.73 7.06 15.33
C ILE A 205 -8.63 6.26 14.02
N ILE A 206 -8.61 6.95 12.90
CA ILE A 206 -8.47 6.35 11.57
C ILE A 206 -7.03 6.46 11.10
N ILE A 207 -6.44 5.37 10.63
CA ILE A 207 -5.08 5.34 10.10
C ILE A 207 -5.10 4.75 8.69
N ASN A 208 -4.56 5.51 7.71
CA ASN A 208 -4.38 5.02 6.35
C ASN A 208 -2.93 5.26 5.88
N SER A 209 -2.19 4.17 5.73
CA SER A 209 -0.85 4.13 5.16
C SER A 209 -0.76 3.13 3.99
N ALA A 210 -1.88 2.81 3.37
CA ALA A 210 -1.95 1.83 2.29
C ALA A 210 -2.08 2.50 0.92
N ARG A 211 -3.26 3.00 0.57
CA ARG A 211 -3.56 3.75 -0.66
C ARG A 211 -4.57 4.84 -0.37
N GLY A 212 -4.37 6.02 -0.96
CA GLY A 212 -5.24 7.19 -0.72
C GLY A 212 -6.71 6.91 -0.98
N GLY A 213 -7.02 6.29 -2.09
CA GLY A 213 -8.40 6.00 -2.48
C GLY A 213 -9.16 4.97 -1.62
N ILE A 214 -8.56 4.43 -0.55
CA ILE A 214 -9.28 3.59 0.42
C ILE A 214 -10.18 4.44 1.31
N VAL A 215 -9.71 5.63 1.69
CA VAL A 215 -10.45 6.58 2.52
C VAL A 215 -10.93 7.73 1.64
N ASP A 216 -12.23 7.89 1.51
CA ASP A 216 -12.82 9.04 0.80
C ASP A 216 -12.44 10.33 1.53
N THR A 217 -11.71 11.20 0.82
CA THR A 217 -11.18 12.45 1.37
C THR A 217 -12.30 13.42 1.76
N ALA A 218 -13.44 13.42 1.06
CA ALA A 218 -14.58 14.26 1.42
C ALA A 218 -15.28 13.70 2.66
N ALA A 219 -15.50 12.38 2.70
CA ALA A 219 -16.16 11.72 3.83
C ALA A 219 -15.39 11.87 5.13
N ILE A 220 -14.05 11.71 5.13
CA ILE A 220 -13.25 11.86 6.36
C ILE A 220 -13.26 13.32 6.86
N LYS A 221 -13.27 14.32 5.98
CA LYS A 221 -13.41 15.73 6.37
C LYS A 221 -14.75 15.98 7.08
N ILE A 222 -15.84 15.43 6.55
CA ILE A 222 -17.17 15.50 7.16
C ILE A 222 -17.18 14.77 8.53
N ALA A 223 -16.56 13.59 8.60
CA ALA A 223 -16.45 12.82 9.83
C ALA A 223 -15.70 13.56 10.94
N ILE A 224 -14.63 14.28 10.60
CA ILE A 224 -13.90 15.14 11.54
C ILE A 224 -14.79 16.30 12.00
N ALA A 225 -15.42 17.02 11.06
CA ALA A 225 -16.27 18.17 11.35
C ALA A 225 -17.46 17.80 12.25
N ASN A 226 -18.06 16.62 12.05
CA ASN A 226 -19.18 16.10 12.82
C ASN A 226 -18.76 15.31 14.08
N ASN A 227 -17.46 15.28 14.40
CA ASN A 227 -16.92 14.57 15.56
C ASN A 227 -17.30 13.07 15.60
N LEU A 228 -17.38 12.42 14.43
CA LEU A 228 -17.61 10.98 14.28
C LEU A 228 -16.34 10.17 14.55
N ILE A 229 -15.18 10.78 14.38
CA ILE A 229 -13.85 10.20 14.67
C ILE A 229 -13.10 11.09 15.64
N SER A 230 -12.23 10.50 16.45
CA SER A 230 -11.43 11.24 17.43
C SER A 230 -10.11 11.76 16.84
N GLY A 231 -9.70 11.30 15.67
CA GLY A 231 -8.50 11.73 14.96
C GLY A 231 -8.25 10.93 13.71
N ALA A 232 -7.30 11.42 12.89
CA ALA A 232 -6.86 10.73 11.69
C ALA A 232 -5.34 10.84 11.54
N ILE A 233 -4.73 9.78 11.00
CA ILE A 233 -3.32 9.69 10.60
C ILE A 233 -3.32 9.19 9.16
N ILE A 234 -3.10 10.09 8.22
CA ILE A 234 -3.20 9.81 6.79
C ILE A 234 -1.83 10.04 6.17
N ASP A 235 -1.24 8.96 5.69
CA ASP A 235 0.06 8.94 5.01
C ASP A 235 -0.10 9.01 3.48
N CYS A 236 -1.22 8.51 2.97
CA CYS A 236 -1.55 8.47 1.54
C CYS A 236 -2.89 9.18 1.29
N TRP A 237 -2.93 10.11 0.35
CA TRP A 237 -4.13 10.86 -0.04
C TRP A 237 -4.62 10.46 -1.44
N GLU A 238 -5.90 10.68 -1.76
CA GLU A 238 -6.44 10.40 -3.12
C GLU A 238 -5.80 11.27 -4.20
N LYS A 239 -5.44 12.49 -3.84
CA LYS A 239 -4.71 13.42 -4.71
C LYS A 239 -3.48 13.85 -3.93
N GLU A 240 -2.37 13.30 -4.32
CA GLU A 240 -1.07 13.70 -3.81
C GLU A 240 -0.50 14.81 -4.69
N PRO A 241 0.26 15.76 -4.11
CA PRO A 241 0.85 16.85 -4.85
C PRO A 241 1.88 16.42 -5.88
#